data_b58ecfdfecc2d10e002b784796459ef4
#
_entry.id   b58ecfdfecc2d10e002b784796459ef4
#
_cell.length_a   1.000
_cell.length_b   1.000
_cell.length_c   1.000
_cell.angle_alpha   90.00
_cell.angle_beta   90.00
_cell.angle_gamma   90.00
#
_symmetry.space_group_name_H-M   'P 1'
#
loop_
_entity.id
_entity.type
_entity.pdbx_description
1 polymer ?
#
loop_
_entity_poly.entity_id
_entity_poly.type
_entity_poly.pdbx_seq_one_letter_code
_entity_poly.pdbx_strand_id
1 'polypeptide(L)'
;VSGQLFTVLGRNGVSIKAIAQGASERNISVVIHRRDLVKAVNVAHESFFTEEVKRINLFVVGVGHVGKALLRQIQKQQTYLVEKHLIELKVIAIANSKKCVFNTDGTGIDLSQWSTTLEQGEPQEIARFIEKMADMNLRNSVFLDVTANRKIATSYPEVLR
;
A
#
# COMPACT_ATOMS: atom_id res chain seq x y z
N VAL A 1 -23.79 -8.92 0.99
CA VAL A 1 -23.31 -9.11 2.38
C VAL A 1 -22.61 -10.45 2.54
N SER A 2 -23.27 -11.61 2.25
CA SER A 2 -22.68 -12.96 2.43
C SER A 2 -21.40 -13.17 1.61
N GLY A 3 -21.41 -12.81 0.34
CA GLY A 3 -20.24 -12.92 -0.54
C GLY A 3 -19.02 -12.16 -0.02
N GLN A 4 -19.21 -10.96 0.52
CA GLN A 4 -18.14 -10.14 1.11
C GLN A 4 -17.58 -10.83 2.37
N LEU A 5 -18.44 -11.30 3.28
CA LEU A 5 -18.02 -12.02 4.49
C LEU A 5 -17.16 -13.24 4.16
N PHE A 6 -17.61 -14.10 3.24
CA PHE A 6 -16.89 -15.31 2.88
C PHE A 6 -15.58 -15.01 2.15
N THR A 7 -15.58 -14.02 1.28
CA THR A 7 -14.35 -13.57 0.60
C THR A 7 -13.31 -13.07 1.59
N VAL A 8 -13.72 -12.26 2.56
CA VAL A 8 -12.80 -11.68 3.54
C VAL A 8 -12.25 -12.75 4.48
N LEU A 9 -13.10 -13.66 4.99
CA LEU A 9 -12.65 -14.78 5.81
C LEU A 9 -11.68 -15.69 5.05
N GLY A 10 -12.01 -16.05 3.82
CA GLY A 10 -11.17 -16.91 2.98
C GLY A 10 -9.81 -16.30 2.65
N ARG A 11 -9.77 -15.02 2.25
CA ARG A 11 -8.52 -14.29 1.96
C ARG A 11 -7.59 -14.18 3.17
N ASN A 12 -8.16 -14.18 4.38
CA ASN A 12 -7.39 -14.13 5.62
C ASN A 12 -7.11 -15.52 6.23
N GLY A 13 -7.34 -16.58 5.48
CA GLY A 13 -7.01 -17.94 5.89
C GLY A 13 -7.88 -18.48 7.03
N VAL A 14 -9.10 -17.93 7.19
CA VAL A 14 -10.09 -18.46 8.14
C VAL A 14 -10.90 -19.56 7.45
N SER A 15 -10.75 -20.80 7.93
CA SER A 15 -11.48 -21.95 7.39
C SER A 15 -12.89 -22.02 7.98
N ILE A 16 -13.90 -21.95 7.13
CA ILE A 16 -15.31 -22.07 7.48
C ILE A 16 -15.68 -23.55 7.52
N LYS A 17 -16.25 -24.02 8.63
CA LYS A 17 -16.68 -25.40 8.85
C LYS A 17 -18.14 -25.64 8.50
N ALA A 18 -18.99 -24.66 8.81
CA ALA A 18 -20.40 -24.69 8.48
C ALA A 18 -20.95 -23.28 8.33
N ILE A 19 -22.00 -23.16 7.55
CA ILE A 19 -22.72 -21.91 7.31
C ILE A 19 -24.20 -22.16 7.51
N ALA A 20 -24.89 -21.28 8.21
CA ALA A 20 -26.33 -21.23 8.26
C ALA A 20 -26.80 -19.80 7.98
N GLN A 21 -27.72 -19.66 7.03
CA GLN A 21 -28.34 -18.39 6.69
C GLN A 21 -29.86 -18.55 6.79
N GLY A 22 -30.49 -17.67 7.56
CA GLY A 22 -31.95 -17.65 7.66
C GLY A 22 -32.61 -17.14 6.37
N ALA A 23 -33.84 -17.55 6.12
CA ALA A 23 -34.62 -17.13 4.95
C ALA A 23 -34.86 -15.60 4.88
N SER A 24 -34.76 -14.90 6.00
CA SER A 24 -34.89 -13.44 6.09
C SER A 24 -33.62 -12.65 5.74
N GLU A 25 -32.52 -13.32 5.43
CA GLU A 25 -31.18 -12.73 5.13
C GLU A 25 -30.65 -11.74 6.21
N ARG A 26 -31.31 -11.69 7.37
CA ARG A 26 -30.93 -10.75 8.46
C ARG A 26 -29.75 -11.22 9.28
N ASN A 27 -29.43 -12.51 9.23
CA ASN A 27 -28.31 -13.10 9.95
C ASN A 27 -27.62 -14.18 9.13
N ILE A 28 -26.32 -14.24 9.28
CA ILE A 28 -25.47 -15.30 8.74
C ILE A 28 -24.67 -15.84 9.91
N SER A 29 -24.80 -17.16 10.17
CA SER A 29 -24.02 -17.85 11.18
C SER A 29 -22.91 -18.64 10.52
N VAL A 30 -21.71 -18.52 11.04
CA VAL A 30 -20.52 -19.18 10.52
C VAL A 30 -19.83 -19.93 11.64
N VAL A 31 -19.57 -21.23 11.43
CA VAL A 31 -18.79 -22.05 12.36
C VAL A 31 -17.35 -22.08 11.88
N ILE A 32 -16.43 -21.68 12.75
CA ILE A 32 -14.99 -21.64 12.50
C ILE A 32 -14.22 -22.32 13.63
N HIS A 33 -12.92 -22.51 13.46
CA HIS A 33 -12.07 -22.97 14.55
C HIS A 33 -11.96 -21.88 15.64
N ARG A 34 -11.98 -22.29 16.92
CA ARG A 34 -11.86 -21.37 18.07
C ARG A 34 -10.59 -20.51 18.02
N ARG A 35 -9.48 -21.08 17.54
CA ARG A 35 -8.21 -20.36 17.37
C ARG A 35 -8.31 -19.18 16.40
N ASP A 36 -9.23 -19.25 15.43
CA ASP A 36 -9.39 -18.23 14.38
C ASP A 36 -10.43 -17.16 14.77
N LEU A 37 -11.08 -17.27 15.95
CA LEU A 37 -12.21 -16.42 16.36
C LEU A 37 -11.84 -14.94 16.35
N VAL A 38 -10.77 -14.55 17.05
CA VAL A 38 -10.33 -13.16 17.16
C VAL A 38 -10.00 -12.58 15.77
N LYS A 39 -9.28 -13.34 14.97
CA LYS A 39 -8.93 -12.98 13.61
C LYS A 39 -10.17 -12.79 12.74
N ALA A 40 -11.12 -13.73 12.80
CA ALA A 40 -12.35 -13.69 12.01
C ALA A 40 -13.24 -12.48 12.38
N VAL A 41 -13.37 -12.19 13.67
CA VAL A 41 -14.15 -11.03 14.14
C VAL A 41 -13.52 -9.73 13.68
N ASN A 42 -12.21 -9.55 13.84
CA ASN A 42 -11.51 -8.34 13.42
C ASN A 42 -11.60 -8.13 11.91
N VAL A 43 -11.36 -9.17 11.12
CA VAL A 43 -11.42 -9.10 9.66
C VAL A 43 -12.83 -8.81 9.16
N ALA A 44 -13.85 -9.41 9.77
CA ALA A 44 -15.24 -9.11 9.45
C ALA A 44 -15.60 -7.67 9.84
N HIS A 45 -15.22 -7.22 11.04
CA HIS A 45 -15.46 -5.86 11.50
C HIS A 45 -14.82 -4.83 10.56
N GLU A 46 -13.54 -5.00 10.22
CA GLU A 46 -12.84 -4.13 9.26
C GLU A 46 -13.56 -4.08 7.92
N SER A 47 -14.03 -5.23 7.43
CA SER A 47 -14.69 -5.30 6.11
C SER A 47 -16.06 -4.64 6.05
N PHE A 48 -16.80 -4.59 7.17
CA PHE A 48 -18.18 -4.11 7.18
C PHE A 48 -18.38 -2.75 7.82
N PHE A 49 -17.47 -2.37 8.72
CA PHE A 49 -17.67 -1.19 9.57
C PHE A 49 -16.57 -0.14 9.44
N THR A 50 -15.46 -0.49 8.79
CA THR A 50 -14.43 0.49 8.47
C THR A 50 -14.59 0.90 7.01
N GLU A 51 -14.87 2.18 6.77
CA GLU A 51 -14.65 2.78 5.45
C GLU A 51 -13.14 2.73 5.21
N GLU A 52 -12.66 1.64 4.59
CA GLU A 52 -11.23 1.45 4.35
C GLU A 52 -10.74 2.49 3.36
N VAL A 53 -10.07 3.48 3.89
CA VAL A 53 -9.19 4.32 3.07
C VAL A 53 -8.14 3.40 2.43
N LYS A 54 -8.25 3.20 1.12
CA LYS A 54 -7.32 2.38 0.35
C LYS A 54 -5.96 3.04 0.32
N ARG A 55 -4.99 2.49 1.04
CA ARG A 55 -3.61 2.95 0.99
C ARG A 55 -2.91 2.45 -0.25
N ILE A 56 -2.21 3.36 -0.93
CA ILE A 56 -1.34 3.06 -2.06
C ILE A 56 0.06 3.55 -1.68
N ASN A 57 1.00 2.62 -1.64
CA ASN A 57 2.38 2.86 -1.24
C ASN A 57 3.23 3.15 -2.48
N LEU A 58 3.78 4.35 -2.58
CA LEU A 58 4.50 4.83 -3.75
C LEU A 58 6.01 4.77 -3.50
N PHE A 59 6.72 4.16 -4.44
CA PHE A 59 8.18 4.10 -4.51
C PHE A 59 8.61 4.90 -5.74
N VAL A 60 9.12 6.11 -5.52
CA VAL A 60 9.36 7.09 -6.60
C VAL A 60 10.84 7.16 -6.94
N VAL A 61 11.19 6.81 -8.16
CA VAL A 61 12.55 6.94 -8.68
C VAL A 61 12.58 8.07 -9.71
N GLY A 62 13.39 9.07 -9.41
CA GLY A 62 13.49 10.29 -10.21
C GLY A 62 12.72 11.47 -9.62
N VAL A 63 13.45 12.44 -9.06
CA VAL A 63 12.90 13.68 -8.50
C VAL A 63 13.40 14.91 -9.26
N GLY A 64 13.50 14.79 -10.57
CA GLY A 64 13.72 15.91 -11.48
C GLY A 64 12.48 16.80 -11.57
N HIS A 65 12.30 17.52 -12.68
CA HIS A 65 11.16 18.42 -12.86
C HIS A 65 9.81 17.70 -12.73
N VAL A 66 9.67 16.54 -13.38
CA VAL A 66 8.42 15.73 -13.35
C VAL A 66 8.17 15.17 -11.95
N GLY A 67 9.19 14.55 -11.34
CA GLY A 67 9.06 13.96 -10.00
C GLY A 67 8.72 15.02 -8.94
N LYS A 68 9.34 16.20 -8.96
CA LYS A 68 8.99 17.33 -8.07
C LYS A 68 7.55 17.78 -8.27
N ALA A 69 7.09 17.87 -9.51
CA ALA A 69 5.70 18.25 -9.82
C ALA A 69 4.72 17.18 -9.29
N LEU A 70 5.04 15.89 -9.47
CA LEU A 70 4.25 14.78 -8.96
C LEU A 70 4.13 14.83 -7.43
N LEU A 71 5.25 14.93 -6.69
CA LEU A 71 5.24 14.99 -5.23
C LEU A 71 4.42 16.18 -4.71
N ARG A 72 4.55 17.35 -5.35
CA ARG A 72 3.75 18.54 -5.02
C ARG A 72 2.26 18.31 -5.27
N GLN A 73 1.92 17.62 -6.35
CA GLN A 73 0.53 17.30 -6.68
C GLN A 73 -0.06 16.31 -5.68
N ILE A 74 0.67 15.27 -5.31
CA ILE A 74 0.26 14.32 -4.27
C ILE A 74 -0.03 15.07 -2.97
N GLN A 75 0.89 15.92 -2.52
CA GLN A 75 0.74 16.71 -1.29
C GLN A 75 -0.52 17.59 -1.32
N LYS A 76 -0.78 18.27 -2.44
CA LYS A 76 -1.95 19.16 -2.57
C LYS A 76 -3.28 18.40 -2.63
N GLN A 77 -3.27 17.19 -3.19
CA GLN A 77 -4.49 16.44 -3.45
C GLN A 77 -4.81 15.42 -2.36
N GLN A 78 -3.94 15.22 -1.39
CA GLN A 78 -4.07 14.16 -0.39
C GLN A 78 -5.40 14.23 0.37
N THR A 79 -5.78 15.40 0.86
CA THR A 79 -7.05 15.59 1.58
C THR A 79 -8.25 15.27 0.67
N TYR A 80 -8.25 15.78 -0.56
CA TYR A 80 -9.32 15.52 -1.52
C TYR A 80 -9.45 14.03 -1.86
N LEU A 81 -8.33 13.34 -2.07
CA LEU A 81 -8.32 11.90 -2.39
C LEU A 81 -8.85 11.06 -1.22
N VAL A 82 -8.50 11.42 0.01
CA VAL A 82 -9.00 10.72 1.21
C VAL A 82 -10.50 10.98 1.38
N GLU A 83 -10.93 12.23 1.36
CA GLU A 83 -12.32 12.60 1.64
C GLU A 83 -13.32 12.17 0.55
N LYS A 84 -12.92 12.25 -0.73
CA LYS A 84 -13.83 11.99 -1.86
C LYS A 84 -13.70 10.60 -2.45
N HIS A 85 -12.52 9.99 -2.36
CA HIS A 85 -12.24 8.71 -3.03
C HIS A 85 -11.81 7.61 -2.08
N LEU A 86 -11.65 7.90 -0.78
CA LEU A 86 -11.14 6.98 0.22
C LEU A 86 -9.78 6.37 -0.21
N ILE A 87 -8.93 7.21 -0.80
CA ILE A 87 -7.58 6.81 -1.27
C ILE A 87 -6.54 7.66 -0.53
N GLU A 88 -5.62 7.00 0.15
CA GLU A 88 -4.46 7.61 0.77
C GLU A 88 -3.20 7.25 -0.03
N LEU A 89 -2.52 8.24 -0.60
CA LEU A 89 -1.24 8.04 -1.27
C LEU A 89 -0.11 8.27 -0.27
N LYS A 90 0.68 7.21 -0.01
CA LYS A 90 1.87 7.30 0.85
C LYS A 90 3.13 7.16 0.03
N VAL A 91 3.98 8.16 0.06
CA VAL A 91 5.31 8.06 -0.55
C VAL A 91 6.24 7.37 0.45
N ILE A 92 6.57 6.13 0.19
CA ILE A 92 7.39 5.29 1.07
C ILE A 92 8.87 5.45 0.78
N ALA A 93 9.23 5.60 -0.50
CA ALA A 93 10.61 5.80 -0.87
C ALA A 93 10.75 6.80 -2.01
N ILE A 94 11.83 7.55 -1.96
CA ILE A 94 12.21 8.51 -2.99
C ILE A 94 13.68 8.30 -3.35
N ALA A 95 13.98 8.34 -4.65
CA ALA A 95 15.34 8.28 -5.12
C ALA A 95 15.63 9.31 -6.23
N ASN A 96 16.84 9.83 -6.22
CA ASN A 96 17.44 10.56 -7.34
C ASN A 96 18.59 9.74 -7.95
N SER A 97 19.41 10.33 -8.81
CA SER A 97 20.55 9.65 -9.43
C SER A 97 21.71 9.33 -8.47
N LYS A 98 21.70 9.86 -7.25
CA LYS A 98 22.81 9.75 -6.29
C LYS A 98 22.38 9.16 -4.96
N LYS A 99 21.18 9.45 -4.49
CA LYS A 99 20.70 9.11 -3.16
C LYS A 99 19.30 8.56 -3.18
N CYS A 100 18.99 7.76 -2.18
CA CYS A 100 17.63 7.29 -1.90
C CYS A 100 17.32 7.36 -0.41
N VAL A 101 16.04 7.45 -0.09
CA VAL A 101 15.53 7.41 1.28
C VAL A 101 14.27 6.55 1.32
N PHE A 102 14.15 5.77 2.37
CA PHE A 102 13.00 4.92 2.67
C PHE A 102 12.41 5.31 4.01
N ASN A 103 11.10 5.43 4.06
CA ASN A 103 10.37 5.48 5.32
C ASN A 103 10.00 4.05 5.73
N THR A 104 10.55 3.57 6.83
CA THR A 104 10.39 2.17 7.30
C THR A 104 9.30 2.00 8.35
N ASP A 105 8.77 3.09 8.90
CA ASP A 105 7.72 3.07 9.94
C ASP A 105 6.29 3.04 9.36
N GLY A 106 6.17 3.10 8.02
CA GLY A 106 4.89 3.05 7.33
C GLY A 106 4.05 4.34 7.39
N THR A 107 4.58 5.42 7.97
CA THR A 107 3.89 6.72 8.01
C THR A 107 3.97 7.45 6.67
N GLY A 108 5.01 7.17 5.89
CA GLY A 108 5.33 7.84 4.64
C GLY A 108 6.30 9.03 4.84
N ILE A 109 6.99 9.40 3.77
CA ILE A 109 7.91 10.54 3.78
C ILE A 109 7.11 11.84 3.82
N ASP A 110 7.49 12.75 4.72
CA ASP A 110 6.92 14.10 4.75
C ASP A 110 7.26 14.86 3.47
N LEU A 111 6.23 15.11 2.65
CA LEU A 111 6.38 15.77 1.36
C LEU A 111 6.66 17.28 1.48
N SER A 112 6.60 17.86 2.67
CA SER A 112 7.03 19.23 2.91
C SER A 112 8.55 19.35 3.03
N GLN A 113 9.23 18.27 3.46
CA GLN A 113 10.67 18.24 3.75
C GLN A 113 11.42 17.15 2.95
N TRP A 114 10.78 16.53 1.95
CA TRP A 114 11.35 15.40 1.22
C TRP A 114 12.74 15.67 0.64
N SER A 115 13.01 16.89 0.22
CA SER A 115 14.28 17.31 -0.37
C SER A 115 15.43 17.20 0.64
N THR A 116 15.24 17.75 1.84
CA THR A 116 16.20 17.69 2.93
C THR A 116 16.41 16.26 3.41
N THR A 117 15.31 15.49 3.51
CA THR A 117 15.35 14.08 3.88
C THR A 117 16.15 13.25 2.86
N LEU A 118 15.97 13.52 1.57
CA LEU A 118 16.71 12.83 0.51
C LEU A 118 18.21 13.19 0.51
N GLU A 119 18.57 14.43 0.87
CA GLU A 119 19.98 14.83 0.99
C GLU A 119 20.73 14.06 2.08
N GLN A 120 20.02 13.59 3.09
CA GLN A 120 20.56 12.76 4.17
C GLN A 120 20.46 11.25 3.84
N GLY A 121 19.92 10.88 2.69
CA GLY A 121 19.68 9.51 2.28
C GLY A 121 20.94 8.70 1.95
N GLU A 122 20.75 7.40 1.81
CA GLU A 122 21.78 6.44 1.40
C GLU A 122 22.16 6.58 -0.10
N PRO A 123 23.33 6.11 -0.52
CA PRO A 123 23.68 6.06 -1.93
C PRO A 123 22.65 5.25 -2.74
N GLN A 124 22.29 5.79 -3.92
CA GLN A 124 21.31 5.16 -4.79
C GLN A 124 21.93 4.05 -5.64
N GLU A 125 21.36 2.85 -5.53
CA GLU A 125 21.56 1.72 -6.41
C GLU A 125 20.20 1.09 -6.73
N ILE A 126 19.84 1.00 -8.02
CA ILE A 126 18.48 0.62 -8.41
C ILE A 126 18.13 -0.82 -8.01
N ALA A 127 19.06 -1.76 -8.13
CA ALA A 127 18.83 -3.14 -7.74
C ALA A 127 18.51 -3.23 -6.23
N ARG A 128 19.31 -2.58 -5.41
CA ARG A 128 19.10 -2.52 -3.95
C ARG A 128 17.81 -1.79 -3.57
N PHE A 129 17.41 -0.78 -4.34
CA PHE A 129 16.14 -0.08 -4.13
C PHE A 129 14.96 -1.02 -4.37
N ILE A 130 14.98 -1.82 -5.44
CA ILE A 130 13.94 -2.78 -5.78
C ILE A 130 13.89 -3.92 -4.76
N GLU A 131 15.04 -4.46 -4.36
CA GLU A 131 15.16 -5.49 -3.32
C GLU A 131 14.54 -5.00 -2.02
N LYS A 132 14.90 -3.81 -1.55
CA LYS A 132 14.36 -3.21 -0.32
C LYS A 132 12.84 -2.94 -0.43
N MET A 133 12.35 -2.54 -1.60
CA MET A 133 10.92 -2.42 -1.85
C MET A 133 10.21 -3.77 -1.74
N ALA A 134 10.78 -4.84 -2.29
CA ALA A 134 10.24 -6.20 -2.22
C ALA A 134 10.25 -6.73 -0.78
N ASP A 135 11.35 -6.52 -0.03
CA ASP A 135 11.48 -6.95 1.37
C ASP A 135 10.48 -6.27 2.30
N MET A 136 10.13 -5.01 2.03
CA MET A 136 9.09 -4.31 2.78
C MET A 136 7.71 -4.93 2.61
N ASN A 137 7.47 -5.69 1.53
CA ASN A 137 6.25 -6.46 1.24
C ASN A 137 4.94 -5.71 1.59
N LEU A 138 4.88 -4.42 1.24
CA LEU A 138 3.72 -3.58 1.52
C LEU A 138 2.60 -3.86 0.51
N ARG A 139 1.36 -3.90 0.99
CA ARG A 139 0.19 -4.06 0.11
C ARG A 139 0.02 -2.81 -0.77
N ASN A 140 -0.51 -3.00 -1.99
CA ASN A 140 -0.75 -1.93 -2.94
C ASN A 140 0.49 -1.06 -3.21
N SER A 141 1.66 -1.68 -3.37
CA SER A 141 2.89 -1.01 -3.75
C SER A 141 2.88 -0.64 -5.23
N VAL A 142 3.32 0.58 -5.53
CA VAL A 142 3.45 1.09 -6.89
C VAL A 142 4.85 1.65 -7.07
N PHE A 143 5.59 1.10 -8.01
CA PHE A 143 6.88 1.63 -8.45
C PHE A 143 6.64 2.70 -9.51
N LEU A 144 7.17 3.90 -9.31
CA LEU A 144 7.04 5.03 -10.22
C LEU A 144 8.42 5.45 -10.73
N ASP A 145 8.69 5.13 -12.00
CA ASP A 145 9.86 5.65 -12.69
C ASP A 145 9.50 6.95 -13.42
N VAL A 146 10.00 8.06 -12.91
CA VAL A 146 9.86 9.41 -13.48
C VAL A 146 11.23 9.97 -13.88
N THR A 147 12.15 9.08 -14.23
CA THR A 147 13.48 9.44 -14.71
C THR A 147 13.52 9.60 -16.25
N ALA A 148 14.53 10.26 -16.76
CA ALA A 148 14.87 10.25 -18.18
C ALA A 148 15.83 9.09 -18.55
N ASN A 149 16.19 8.23 -17.60
CA ASN A 149 17.19 7.20 -17.77
C ASN A 149 16.56 5.86 -18.20
N ARG A 150 16.70 5.50 -19.46
CA ARG A 150 16.19 4.24 -20.02
C ARG A 150 16.77 2.97 -19.38
N LYS A 151 17.92 3.06 -18.70
CA LYS A 151 18.54 1.89 -18.04
C LYS A 151 17.70 1.38 -16.87
N ILE A 152 16.88 2.22 -16.24
CA ILE A 152 15.99 1.79 -15.16
C ILE A 152 14.89 0.86 -15.67
N ALA A 153 14.43 1.05 -16.91
CA ALA A 153 13.43 0.19 -17.53
C ALA A 153 13.87 -1.29 -17.64
N THR A 154 15.16 -1.58 -17.67
CA THR A 154 15.67 -2.96 -17.69
C THR A 154 15.43 -3.70 -16.36
N SER A 155 15.20 -2.98 -15.27
CA SER A 155 14.90 -3.55 -13.94
C SER A 155 13.40 -3.79 -13.69
N TYR A 156 12.50 -3.40 -14.60
CA TYR A 156 11.05 -3.58 -14.40
C TYR A 156 10.62 -5.04 -14.21
N PRO A 157 11.20 -6.06 -14.85
CA PRO A 157 10.83 -7.45 -14.59
C PRO A 157 11.06 -7.89 -13.14
N GLU A 158 12.02 -7.28 -12.44
CA GLU A 158 12.31 -7.57 -11.02
C GLU A 158 11.31 -6.92 -10.09
N VAL A 159 10.73 -5.77 -10.47
CA VAL A 159 9.69 -5.07 -9.72
C VAL A 159 8.35 -5.83 -9.74
N LEU A 160 8.10 -6.58 -10.81
CA LEU A 160 6.83 -7.28 -11.05
C LEU A 160 6.77 -8.70 -10.44
N ARG A 161 7.82 -9.15 -9.80
CA ARG A 161 7.89 -10.45 -9.09
C ARG A 161 7.40 -10.32 -7.66
#